data_442f09e878d9945a95a200e55f956789
#
_entry.id   442f09e878d9945a95a200e55f956789
#
_cell.length_a   1.000
_cell.length_b   1.000
_cell.length_c   1.000
_cell.angle_alpha   90.00
_cell.angle_beta   90.00
_cell.angle_gamma   90.00
#
_symmetry.space_group_name_H-M   'P 1'
#
loop_
_entity.id
_entity.type
_entity.pdbx_description
1 polymer ?
#
loop_
_entity_poly.entity_id
_entity_poly.type
_entity_poly.pdbx_seq_one_letter_code
_entity_poly.pdbx_strand_id
1 'polypeptide(L)'
;MIDLKEFELYAQDFARVWKHFQSLEAGSTYEELCSLRFYQDSSMVAVLKEVGFIKLPDEVDLAPLRQLSSYSELGLETKTGRCLLEGRFVFPVKDMLGNILALIGWYPDEKKYITTPSKYFSRKHLFFGLEQLGSHKHSEVAFVCEGIFDSLSLRSLGYPAYATMGVELSKSKQLLYPLLGRKVVGVSDRDRAGSAVRDRDKWNCTKYLTWVGEFEVEDEEIENIRIKDVDDLVKLYDAESLRSVIDEELSTTQGKVIKLEV
;
A
#
# COMPACT_ATOMS: atom_id res chain seq x y z
N MET A 1 26.63 -9.51 3.31
CA MET A 1 26.52 -9.70 1.84
C MET A 1 25.35 -10.65 1.64
N ILE A 2 24.37 -10.30 0.80
CA ILE A 2 23.23 -11.19 0.50
C ILE A 2 23.75 -12.29 -0.44
N ASP A 3 23.53 -13.54 -0.09
CA ASP A 3 23.76 -14.65 -1.00
C ASP A 3 22.66 -14.65 -2.07
N LEU A 4 23.03 -14.41 -3.33
CA LEU A 4 22.08 -14.32 -4.43
C LEU A 4 21.33 -15.63 -4.68
N LYS A 5 21.98 -16.78 -4.50
CA LYS A 5 21.33 -18.09 -4.68
C LYS A 5 20.29 -18.34 -3.59
N GLU A 6 20.61 -17.97 -2.35
CA GLU A 6 19.69 -18.05 -1.22
C GLU A 6 18.49 -17.13 -1.43
N PHE A 7 18.72 -15.91 -1.92
CA PHE A 7 17.65 -14.96 -2.27
C PHE A 7 16.75 -15.48 -3.40
N GLU A 8 17.32 -16.02 -4.46
CA GLU A 8 16.55 -16.59 -5.57
C GLU A 8 15.65 -17.75 -5.10
N LEU A 9 16.18 -18.64 -4.26
CA LEU A 9 15.41 -19.73 -3.67
C LEU A 9 14.26 -19.23 -2.81
N TYR A 10 14.54 -18.23 -1.96
CA TYR A 10 13.55 -17.58 -1.11
C TYR A 10 12.41 -16.95 -1.94
N ALA A 11 12.75 -16.21 -3.02
CA ALA A 11 11.76 -15.60 -3.90
C ALA A 11 10.91 -16.66 -4.63
N GLN A 12 11.52 -17.76 -5.08
CA GLN A 12 10.80 -18.88 -5.67
C GLN A 12 9.85 -19.55 -4.69
N ASP A 13 10.27 -19.75 -3.44
CA ASP A 13 9.43 -20.33 -2.40
C ASP A 13 8.26 -19.41 -2.05
N PHE A 14 8.47 -18.08 -1.97
CA PHE A 14 7.35 -17.14 -1.81
C PHE A 14 6.37 -17.18 -2.98
N ALA A 15 6.84 -17.32 -4.21
CA ALA A 15 5.97 -17.48 -5.37
C ALA A 15 5.11 -18.75 -5.27
N ARG A 16 5.65 -19.85 -4.72
CA ARG A 16 4.90 -21.09 -4.46
C ARG A 16 3.86 -20.89 -3.35
N VAL A 17 4.23 -20.20 -2.27
CA VAL A 17 3.29 -19.80 -1.20
C VAL A 17 2.14 -18.99 -1.78
N TRP A 18 2.44 -17.98 -2.59
CA TRP A 18 1.43 -17.14 -3.21
C TRP A 18 0.46 -17.94 -4.07
N LYS A 19 1.00 -18.83 -4.91
CA LYS A 19 0.19 -19.74 -5.73
C LYS A 19 -0.69 -20.67 -4.90
N HIS A 20 -0.16 -21.20 -3.80
CA HIS A 20 -0.95 -22.02 -2.87
C HIS A 20 -2.08 -21.19 -2.23
N PHE A 21 -1.79 -20.00 -1.75
CA PHE A 21 -2.79 -19.11 -1.16
C PHE A 21 -3.87 -18.71 -2.17
N GLN A 22 -3.51 -18.42 -3.40
CA GLN A 22 -4.47 -18.18 -4.48
C GLN A 22 -5.40 -19.37 -4.73
N SER A 23 -4.93 -20.61 -4.55
CA SER A 23 -5.76 -21.80 -4.70
C SER A 23 -6.77 -22.02 -3.55
N LEU A 24 -6.58 -21.31 -2.42
CA LEU A 24 -7.48 -21.35 -1.27
C LEU A 24 -8.53 -20.23 -1.30
N GLU A 25 -8.37 -19.26 -2.21
CA GLU A 25 -9.28 -18.13 -2.35
C GLU A 25 -10.70 -18.62 -2.69
N ALA A 26 -11.67 -18.23 -1.88
CA ALA A 26 -13.07 -18.58 -2.06
C ALA A 26 -13.89 -17.32 -2.38
N GLY A 27 -14.35 -17.19 -3.63
CA GLY A 27 -15.38 -16.22 -3.98
C GLY A 27 -14.88 -14.85 -4.49
N SER A 28 -15.75 -13.86 -4.39
CA SER A 28 -15.62 -12.52 -4.95
C SER A 28 -14.85 -11.56 -4.02
N THR A 29 -13.58 -11.86 -3.79
CA THR A 29 -12.69 -11.10 -2.88
C THR A 29 -12.62 -9.59 -3.21
N TYR A 30 -12.68 -9.23 -4.49
CA TYR A 30 -12.62 -7.81 -4.91
C TYR A 30 -13.87 -7.04 -4.53
N GLU A 31 -15.04 -7.62 -4.75
CA GLU A 31 -16.33 -7.04 -4.41
C GLU A 31 -16.47 -6.92 -2.88
N GLU A 32 -16.05 -7.93 -2.14
CA GLU A 32 -16.03 -7.89 -0.67
C GLU A 32 -15.15 -6.74 -0.17
N LEU A 33 -13.91 -6.62 -0.66
CA LEU A 33 -13.02 -5.56 -0.23
C LEU A 33 -13.56 -4.17 -0.62
N CYS A 34 -14.08 -4.02 -1.84
CA CYS A 34 -14.65 -2.75 -2.29
C CYS A 34 -15.85 -2.36 -1.42
N SER A 35 -16.72 -3.31 -1.08
CA SER A 35 -17.84 -3.06 -0.17
C SER A 35 -17.38 -2.65 1.22
N LEU A 36 -16.43 -3.37 1.82
CA LEU A 36 -15.89 -3.07 3.14
C LEU A 36 -15.15 -1.73 3.22
N ARG A 37 -14.62 -1.25 2.09
CA ARG A 37 -13.88 0.00 1.99
C ARG A 37 -14.70 1.11 1.35
N PHE A 38 -15.96 0.87 1.00
CA PHE A 38 -16.87 1.84 0.36
C PHE A 38 -16.35 2.40 -0.97
N TYR A 39 -15.55 1.64 -1.72
CA TYR A 39 -15.11 2.05 -3.05
C TYR A 39 -16.23 1.89 -4.07
N GLN A 40 -16.54 2.96 -4.78
CA GLN A 40 -17.59 2.98 -5.81
C GLN A 40 -17.01 2.92 -7.23
N ASP A 41 -15.73 3.26 -7.40
CA ASP A 41 -15.11 3.40 -8.71
C ASP A 41 -14.50 2.08 -9.21
N SER A 42 -14.77 1.75 -10.47
CA SER A 42 -14.19 0.61 -11.18
C SER A 42 -12.66 0.70 -11.34
N SER A 43 -12.08 1.90 -11.29
CA SER A 43 -10.64 2.12 -11.36
C SER A 43 -9.90 1.47 -10.21
N MET A 44 -10.49 1.50 -8.99
CA MET A 44 -9.94 0.80 -7.83
C MET A 44 -9.91 -0.71 -8.05
N VAL A 45 -10.97 -1.29 -8.63
CA VAL A 45 -11.00 -2.73 -8.95
C VAL A 45 -9.87 -3.10 -9.91
N ALA A 46 -9.59 -2.26 -10.90
CA ALA A 46 -8.47 -2.48 -11.83
C ALA A 46 -7.12 -2.48 -11.13
N VAL A 47 -6.88 -1.53 -10.23
CA VAL A 47 -5.65 -1.46 -9.42
C VAL A 47 -5.52 -2.67 -8.50
N LEU A 48 -6.58 -3.07 -7.84
CA LEU A 48 -6.58 -4.24 -6.96
C LEU A 48 -6.27 -5.54 -7.72
N LYS A 49 -6.79 -5.68 -8.94
CA LYS A 49 -6.47 -6.82 -9.82
C LYS A 49 -5.00 -6.81 -10.26
N GLU A 50 -4.44 -5.64 -10.53
CA GLU A 50 -3.02 -5.49 -10.90
C GLU A 50 -2.09 -5.87 -9.74
N VAL A 51 -2.39 -5.41 -8.54
CA VAL A 51 -1.63 -5.76 -7.32
C VAL A 51 -1.74 -7.24 -7.02
N GLY A 52 -2.91 -7.82 -7.24
CA GLY A 52 -3.20 -9.22 -6.98
C GLY A 52 -3.23 -9.52 -5.49
N PHE A 53 -4.29 -9.14 -4.79
CA PHE A 53 -4.51 -9.55 -3.40
C PHE A 53 -5.52 -10.71 -3.32
N ILE A 54 -5.57 -11.36 -2.18
CA ILE A 54 -6.48 -12.49 -1.90
C ILE A 54 -7.08 -12.37 -0.51
N LYS A 55 -8.23 -13.00 -0.30
CA LYS A 55 -8.80 -13.23 1.03
C LYS A 55 -8.49 -14.67 1.45
N LEU A 56 -7.74 -14.84 2.53
CA LEU A 56 -7.50 -16.17 3.09
C LEU A 56 -8.68 -16.61 3.96
N PRO A 57 -8.99 -17.91 3.97
CA PRO A 57 -9.97 -18.48 4.91
C PRO A 57 -9.47 -18.38 6.35
N ASP A 58 -10.40 -18.59 7.31
CA ASP A 58 -10.09 -18.57 8.74
C ASP A 58 -9.21 -19.76 9.19
N GLU A 59 -9.11 -20.78 8.37
CA GLU A 59 -8.22 -21.92 8.57
C GLU A 59 -7.43 -22.17 7.28
N VAL A 60 -6.11 -22.16 7.39
CA VAL A 60 -5.18 -22.34 6.27
C VAL A 60 -4.30 -23.55 6.52
N ASP A 61 -4.37 -24.54 5.63
CA ASP A 61 -3.45 -25.68 5.68
C ASP A 61 -2.08 -25.30 5.13
N LEU A 62 -1.08 -25.25 6.03
CA LEU A 62 0.32 -24.98 5.70
C LEU A 62 1.14 -26.25 5.41
N ALA A 63 0.57 -27.46 5.60
CA ALA A 63 1.32 -28.70 5.41
C ALA A 63 1.99 -28.82 4.03
N PRO A 64 1.33 -28.45 2.91
CA PRO A 64 1.98 -28.48 1.59
C PRO A 64 3.19 -27.55 1.45
N LEU A 65 3.27 -26.51 2.28
CA LEU A 65 4.32 -25.50 2.21
C LEU A 65 5.53 -25.84 3.10
N ARG A 66 5.36 -26.66 4.12
CA ARG A 66 6.42 -27.00 5.09
C ARG A 66 7.64 -27.71 4.47
N GLN A 67 7.46 -28.27 3.27
CA GLN A 67 8.56 -28.88 2.51
C GLN A 67 9.43 -27.88 1.73
N LEU A 68 9.06 -26.60 1.70
CA LEU A 68 9.84 -25.56 1.03
C LEU A 68 11.16 -25.34 1.77
N SER A 69 12.24 -25.14 1.03
CA SER A 69 13.59 -25.01 1.59
C SER A 69 13.73 -23.80 2.51
N SER A 70 13.04 -22.70 2.18
CA SER A 70 13.07 -21.45 2.94
C SER A 70 11.91 -21.31 3.93
N TYR A 71 11.11 -22.37 4.15
CA TYR A 71 9.85 -22.26 4.92
C TYR A 71 9.99 -21.55 6.26
N SER A 72 10.99 -21.87 7.05
CA SER A 72 11.24 -21.25 8.36
C SER A 72 11.53 -19.74 8.26
N GLU A 73 12.00 -19.27 7.11
CA GLU A 73 12.38 -17.87 6.88
C GLU A 73 11.22 -17.05 6.29
N LEU A 74 10.17 -17.71 5.76
CA LEU A 74 9.02 -17.07 5.17
C LEU A 74 8.08 -16.42 6.21
N GLY A 75 8.21 -16.83 7.48
CA GLY A 75 7.44 -16.24 8.59
C GLY A 75 5.93 -16.43 8.48
N LEU A 76 5.49 -17.53 7.92
CA LEU A 76 4.08 -17.83 7.67
C LEU A 76 3.34 -18.38 8.89
N GLU A 77 4.07 -18.91 9.85
CA GLU A 77 3.53 -19.69 10.96
C GLU A 77 3.66 -18.93 12.29
N THR A 78 2.62 -18.97 13.09
CA THR A 78 2.64 -18.48 14.48
C THR A 78 3.32 -19.51 15.41
N LYS A 79 3.58 -19.12 16.63
CA LYS A 79 4.14 -20.06 17.65
C LYS A 79 3.23 -21.26 17.93
N THR A 80 1.95 -21.16 17.61
CA THR A 80 0.96 -22.23 17.81
C THR A 80 0.77 -23.10 16.56
N GLY A 81 1.55 -22.88 15.50
CA GLY A 81 1.48 -23.64 14.27
C GLY A 81 0.36 -23.20 13.29
N ARG A 82 -0.37 -22.12 13.58
CA ARG A 82 -1.40 -21.57 12.70
C ARG A 82 -0.79 -20.60 11.70
N CYS A 83 -1.46 -20.41 10.57
CA CYS A 83 -1.06 -19.41 9.61
C CYS A 83 -1.19 -18.00 10.21
N LEU A 84 -0.17 -17.18 10.05
CA LEU A 84 -0.14 -15.80 10.54
C LEU A 84 -1.20 -14.91 9.88
N LEU A 85 -1.61 -15.27 8.66
CA LEU A 85 -2.45 -14.44 7.78
C LEU A 85 -3.89 -14.97 7.63
N GLU A 86 -4.29 -15.97 8.43
CA GLU A 86 -5.66 -16.50 8.42
C GLU A 86 -6.72 -15.42 8.53
N GLY A 87 -7.83 -15.56 7.78
CA GLY A 87 -8.97 -14.66 7.78
C GLY A 87 -8.70 -13.26 7.23
N ARG A 88 -7.51 -12.99 6.68
CA ARG A 88 -7.08 -11.64 6.27
C ARG A 88 -7.14 -11.44 4.77
N PHE A 89 -7.33 -10.19 4.36
CA PHE A 89 -6.97 -9.76 3.02
C PHE A 89 -5.44 -9.63 2.95
N VAL A 90 -4.84 -10.36 2.03
CA VAL A 90 -3.38 -10.51 1.94
C VAL A 90 -2.87 -9.88 0.66
N PHE A 91 -1.92 -8.97 0.82
CA PHE A 91 -1.27 -8.23 -0.26
C PHE A 91 0.18 -8.70 -0.40
N PRO A 92 0.66 -9.00 -1.62
CA PRO A 92 2.06 -9.30 -1.85
C PRO A 92 2.89 -8.02 -1.84
N VAL A 93 4.00 -8.02 -1.12
CA VAL A 93 5.02 -6.97 -1.24
C VAL A 93 6.06 -7.43 -2.22
N LYS A 94 6.18 -6.73 -3.33
CA LYS A 94 7.04 -7.10 -4.45
C LYS A 94 8.23 -6.13 -4.55
N ASP A 95 9.36 -6.64 -5.04
CA ASP A 95 10.46 -5.81 -5.50
C ASP A 95 10.18 -5.23 -6.91
N MET A 96 11.14 -4.47 -7.45
CA MET A 96 11.04 -3.88 -8.78
C MET A 96 11.07 -4.89 -9.94
N LEU A 97 11.40 -6.14 -9.67
CA LEU A 97 11.37 -7.25 -10.64
C LEU A 97 10.11 -8.11 -10.50
N GLY A 98 9.23 -7.79 -9.55
CA GLY A 98 8.00 -8.52 -9.28
C GLY A 98 8.19 -9.73 -8.34
N ASN A 99 9.37 -9.95 -7.78
CA ASN A 99 9.58 -11.01 -6.79
C ASN A 99 8.86 -10.66 -5.49
N ILE A 100 8.12 -11.62 -4.94
CA ILE A 100 7.44 -11.44 -3.64
C ILE A 100 8.46 -11.60 -2.52
N LEU A 101 8.58 -10.58 -1.69
CA LEU A 101 9.53 -10.52 -0.58
C LEU A 101 8.87 -10.67 0.78
N ALA A 102 7.58 -10.36 0.88
CA ALA A 102 6.77 -10.49 2.07
C ALA A 102 5.28 -10.48 1.71
N LEU A 103 4.45 -10.85 2.66
CA LEU A 103 3.00 -10.73 2.60
C LEU A 103 2.52 -9.81 3.71
N ILE A 104 1.54 -8.96 3.39
CA ILE A 104 0.88 -8.11 4.36
C ILE A 104 -0.57 -8.51 4.45
N GLY A 105 -1.01 -8.91 5.63
CA GLY A 105 -2.40 -9.18 5.94
C GLY A 105 -3.08 -7.99 6.58
N TRP A 106 -4.25 -7.62 6.08
CA TRP A 106 -5.13 -6.62 6.67
C TRP A 106 -6.45 -7.27 7.13
N TYR A 107 -6.91 -6.87 8.31
CA TYR A 107 -8.18 -7.32 8.87
C TYR A 107 -9.06 -6.10 9.17
N PRO A 108 -10.29 -6.04 8.63
CA PRO A 108 -11.15 -4.86 8.73
C PRO A 108 -11.44 -4.42 10.16
N ASP A 109 -11.83 -5.37 11.01
CA ASP A 109 -12.27 -5.09 12.38
C ASP A 109 -11.15 -4.58 13.29
N GLU A 110 -9.92 -5.03 13.04
CA GLU A 110 -8.76 -4.63 13.85
C GLU A 110 -8.07 -3.38 13.30
N LYS A 111 -8.34 -2.98 12.05
CA LYS A 111 -7.61 -1.93 11.30
C LYS A 111 -6.09 -2.07 11.39
N LYS A 112 -5.61 -3.30 11.56
CA LYS A 112 -4.19 -3.62 11.76
C LYS A 112 -3.62 -4.35 10.57
N TYR A 113 -2.38 -3.99 10.26
CA TYR A 113 -1.56 -4.71 9.30
C TYR A 113 -0.60 -5.64 10.02
N ILE A 114 -0.58 -6.90 9.58
CA ILE A 114 0.43 -7.88 9.97
C ILE A 114 1.29 -8.15 8.75
N THR A 115 2.62 -8.08 8.92
CA THR A 115 3.57 -8.40 7.85
C THR A 115 4.30 -9.68 8.21
N THR A 116 4.46 -10.61 7.27
CA THR A 116 5.32 -11.76 7.48
C THR A 116 6.75 -11.28 7.82
N PRO A 117 7.34 -11.74 8.92
CA PRO A 117 8.74 -11.46 9.18
C PRO A 117 9.59 -12.12 8.07
N SER A 118 10.58 -11.41 7.58
CA SER A 118 11.38 -11.86 6.47
C SER A 118 12.83 -11.42 6.64
N LYS A 119 13.75 -12.29 6.27
CA LYS A 119 15.18 -12.01 6.23
C LYS A 119 15.51 -10.97 5.16
N TYR A 120 14.79 -10.98 4.06
CA TYR A 120 15.06 -10.14 2.87
C TYR A 120 14.15 -8.93 2.75
N PHE A 121 13.14 -8.83 3.63
CA PHE A 121 12.22 -7.71 3.61
C PHE A 121 12.25 -6.94 4.93
N SER A 122 12.37 -5.64 4.83
CA SER A 122 12.16 -4.72 5.94
C SER A 122 11.31 -3.54 5.50
N ARG A 123 10.23 -3.27 6.21
CA ARG A 123 9.42 -2.05 6.03
C ARG A 123 10.24 -0.76 6.11
N LYS A 124 11.41 -0.81 6.73
CA LYS A 124 12.33 0.34 6.81
C LYS A 124 13.06 0.62 5.50
N HIS A 125 13.19 -0.36 4.60
CA HIS A 125 14.05 -0.25 3.42
C HIS A 125 13.32 -0.30 2.09
N LEU A 126 12.12 -0.87 2.04
CA LEU A 126 11.36 -1.04 0.81
C LEU A 126 9.99 -0.36 0.90
N PHE A 127 9.49 0.09 -0.24
CA PHE A 127 8.13 0.56 -0.41
C PHE A 127 7.23 -0.60 -0.83
N PHE A 128 5.94 -0.49 -0.50
CA PHE A 128 4.91 -1.23 -1.21
C PHE A 128 4.67 -0.55 -2.55
N GLY A 129 4.50 -1.32 -3.61
CA GLY A 129 4.24 -0.80 -4.95
C GLY A 129 5.46 -0.68 -5.85
N LEU A 130 6.65 -1.18 -5.46
CA LEU A 130 7.88 -1.07 -6.27
C LEU A 130 7.80 -1.79 -7.61
N GLU A 131 6.93 -2.77 -7.77
CA GLU A 131 6.68 -3.47 -9.02
C GLU A 131 6.21 -2.56 -10.16
N GLN A 132 5.65 -1.38 -9.82
CA GLN A 132 5.21 -0.37 -10.79
C GLN A 132 6.36 0.36 -11.50
N LEU A 133 7.57 0.31 -10.97
CA LEU A 133 8.69 1.10 -11.51
C LEU A 133 8.93 0.86 -12.99
N GLY A 134 8.66 -0.36 -13.48
CA GLY A 134 8.79 -0.70 -14.89
C GLY A 134 7.80 0.06 -15.79
N SER A 135 6.56 0.23 -15.32
CA SER A 135 5.47 0.89 -16.07
C SER A 135 5.54 2.42 -15.98
N HIS A 136 6.07 2.94 -14.88
CA HIS A 136 6.11 4.38 -14.58
C HIS A 136 7.51 4.99 -14.67
N LYS A 137 8.40 4.32 -15.39
CA LYS A 137 9.75 4.82 -15.62
C LYS A 137 9.69 6.21 -16.27
N HIS A 138 10.33 7.19 -15.61
CA HIS A 138 10.33 8.60 -16.04
C HIS A 138 9.04 9.40 -15.75
N SER A 139 8.19 8.95 -14.83
CA SER A 139 7.08 9.78 -14.38
C SER A 139 7.57 11.11 -13.84
N GLU A 140 6.85 12.20 -14.20
CA GLU A 140 7.16 13.55 -13.71
C GLU A 140 6.93 13.65 -12.19
N VAL A 141 5.84 13.04 -11.72
CA VAL A 141 5.44 13.06 -10.31
C VAL A 141 5.22 11.64 -9.83
N ALA A 142 5.67 11.34 -8.62
CA ALA A 142 5.36 10.12 -7.89
C ALA A 142 4.94 10.46 -6.47
N PHE A 143 3.96 9.75 -5.95
CA PHE A 143 3.47 9.94 -4.60
C PHE A 143 4.09 8.92 -3.64
N VAL A 144 4.40 9.38 -2.43
CA VAL A 144 4.82 8.54 -1.32
C VAL A 144 3.85 8.78 -0.16
N CYS A 145 3.13 7.76 0.25
CA CYS A 145 2.13 7.82 1.30
C CYS A 145 2.44 6.85 2.45
N GLU A 146 1.68 6.96 3.53
CA GLU A 146 1.91 6.16 4.73
C GLU A 146 1.34 4.75 4.57
N GLY A 147 0.07 4.66 4.17
CA GLY A 147 -0.71 3.43 4.11
C GLY A 147 -0.73 2.79 2.73
N ILE A 148 -1.01 1.47 2.72
CA ILE A 148 -1.19 0.72 1.47
C ILE A 148 -2.41 1.23 0.72
N PHE A 149 -3.54 1.43 1.40
CA PHE A 149 -4.77 1.89 0.76
C PHE A 149 -4.61 3.29 0.17
N ASP A 150 -3.88 4.21 0.84
CA ASP A 150 -3.56 5.51 0.26
C ASP A 150 -2.83 5.39 -1.09
N SER A 151 -1.86 4.46 -1.15
CA SER A 151 -1.15 4.22 -2.41
C SER A 151 -2.06 3.62 -3.48
N LEU A 152 -2.96 2.71 -3.13
CA LEU A 152 -3.93 2.13 -4.06
C LEU A 152 -4.94 3.19 -4.55
N SER A 153 -5.38 4.07 -3.67
CA SER A 153 -6.28 5.19 -3.98
C SER A 153 -5.64 6.18 -4.95
N LEU A 154 -4.39 6.57 -4.73
CA LEU A 154 -3.66 7.41 -5.70
C LEU A 154 -3.43 6.69 -7.04
N ARG A 155 -3.20 5.38 -7.02
CA ARG A 155 -3.07 4.57 -8.24
C ARG A 155 -4.39 4.49 -9.01
N SER A 156 -5.53 4.43 -8.34
CA SER A 156 -6.84 4.46 -9.00
C SER A 156 -7.11 5.78 -9.71
N LEU A 157 -6.49 6.87 -9.25
CA LEU A 157 -6.46 8.15 -9.94
C LEU A 157 -5.42 8.21 -11.08
N GLY A 158 -4.65 7.16 -11.31
CA GLY A 158 -3.64 7.07 -12.38
C GLY A 158 -2.26 7.61 -12.03
N TYR A 159 -1.96 7.85 -10.75
CA TYR A 159 -0.64 8.29 -10.31
C TYR A 159 0.26 7.14 -9.89
N PRO A 160 1.57 7.19 -10.17
CA PRO A 160 2.52 6.32 -9.51
C PRO A 160 2.53 6.60 -8.01
N ALA A 161 2.19 5.61 -7.18
CA ALA A 161 2.12 5.79 -5.75
C ALA A 161 2.69 4.59 -4.98
N TYR A 162 3.44 4.89 -3.92
CA TYR A 162 4.22 3.97 -3.14
C TYR A 162 3.95 4.16 -1.66
N ALA A 163 3.71 3.06 -0.91
CA ALA A 163 3.48 3.18 0.52
C ALA A 163 4.77 2.93 1.33
N THR A 164 4.98 3.77 2.34
CA THR A 164 6.06 3.59 3.32
C THR A 164 5.78 2.47 4.30
N MET A 165 4.51 2.07 4.44
CA MET A 165 4.04 1.10 5.41
C MET A 165 4.33 1.54 6.87
N GLY A 166 4.16 2.82 7.15
CA GLY A 166 4.31 3.48 8.44
C GLY A 166 4.95 4.86 8.33
N VAL A 167 4.90 5.65 9.39
CA VAL A 167 5.37 7.06 9.45
C VAL A 167 6.89 7.23 9.29
N GLU A 168 7.66 6.19 9.63
CA GLU A 168 9.12 6.25 9.57
C GLU A 168 9.64 5.94 8.18
N LEU A 169 10.46 6.83 7.64
CA LEU A 169 11.12 6.65 6.37
C LEU A 169 12.63 6.73 6.56
N SER A 170 13.31 5.61 6.31
CA SER A 170 14.75 5.52 6.44
C SER A 170 15.48 6.26 5.30
N LYS A 171 16.73 6.61 5.54
CA LYS A 171 17.60 7.17 4.49
C LYS A 171 17.75 6.25 3.28
N SER A 172 17.74 4.93 3.48
CA SER A 172 17.79 3.95 2.39
C SER A 172 16.56 4.01 1.48
N LYS A 173 15.36 4.25 2.02
CA LYS A 173 14.17 4.51 1.19
C LYS A 173 14.29 5.80 0.39
N GLN A 174 14.79 6.88 1.01
CA GLN A 174 15.00 8.15 0.32
C GLN A 174 15.96 8.03 -0.86
N LEU A 175 16.92 7.11 -0.81
CA LEU A 175 17.81 6.82 -1.95
C LEU A 175 17.08 6.23 -3.16
N LEU A 176 15.86 5.69 -2.98
CA LEU A 176 15.04 5.19 -4.08
C LEU A 176 14.25 6.29 -4.80
N TYR A 177 14.15 7.49 -4.25
CA TYR A 177 13.36 8.59 -4.83
C TYR A 177 13.66 8.89 -6.31
N PRO A 178 14.92 8.94 -6.75
CA PRO A 178 15.22 9.16 -8.17
C PRO A 178 14.68 8.09 -9.10
N LEU A 179 14.35 6.90 -8.56
CA LEU A 179 13.73 5.82 -9.33
C LEU A 179 12.21 5.96 -9.38
N LEU A 180 11.58 6.56 -8.34
CA LEU A 180 10.13 6.69 -8.25
C LEU A 180 9.59 7.74 -9.22
N GLY A 181 10.27 8.88 -9.37
CA GLY A 181 9.85 9.98 -10.24
C GLY A 181 10.78 11.19 -10.12
N ARG A 182 10.59 12.18 -11.02
CA ARG A 182 11.37 13.43 -10.98
C ARG A 182 11.03 14.29 -9.78
N LYS A 183 9.76 14.31 -9.40
CA LYS A 183 9.25 14.98 -8.21
C LYS A 183 8.59 13.95 -7.32
N VAL A 184 8.97 13.89 -6.06
CA VAL A 184 8.34 13.03 -5.07
C VAL A 184 7.47 13.88 -4.17
N VAL A 185 6.17 13.55 -4.14
CA VAL A 185 5.16 14.23 -3.33
C VAL A 185 4.79 13.33 -2.16
N GLY A 186 5.02 13.82 -0.94
CA GLY A 186 4.64 13.13 0.28
C GLY A 186 3.16 13.35 0.60
N VAL A 187 2.44 12.29 0.92
CA VAL A 187 1.05 12.32 1.38
C VAL A 187 1.00 11.64 2.74
N SER A 188 0.87 12.42 3.78
CA SER A 188 0.79 11.94 5.16
C SER A 188 -0.60 12.14 5.73
N ASP A 189 -1.01 11.26 6.64
CA ASP A 189 -2.29 11.34 7.32
C ASP A 189 -2.50 12.71 8.02
N ARG A 190 -3.75 13.15 8.15
CA ARG A 190 -4.14 14.36 8.89
C ARG A 190 -4.22 14.12 10.40
N ASP A 191 -3.33 13.33 10.93
CA ASP A 191 -3.19 13.13 12.37
C ASP A 191 -1.91 13.82 12.89
N ARG A 192 -1.66 13.67 14.19
CA ARG A 192 -0.49 14.28 14.84
C ARG A 192 0.84 13.73 14.27
N ALA A 193 0.87 12.46 13.93
CA ALA A 193 2.09 11.80 13.43
C ALA A 193 2.39 12.25 11.99
N GLY A 194 1.40 12.21 11.10
CA GLY A 194 1.51 12.63 9.71
C GLY A 194 1.79 14.14 9.58
N SER A 195 1.14 14.98 10.40
CA SER A 195 1.45 16.41 10.47
C SER A 195 2.91 16.65 10.85
N ALA A 196 3.44 15.89 11.83
CA ALA A 196 4.85 16.01 12.22
C ALA A 196 5.82 15.51 11.13
N VAL A 197 5.41 14.62 10.23
CA VAL A 197 6.18 14.22 9.04
C VAL A 197 6.32 15.40 8.09
N ARG A 198 5.21 16.02 7.73
CA ARG A 198 5.14 17.15 6.81
C ARG A 198 5.87 18.38 7.37
N ASP A 199 5.53 18.81 8.58
CA ASP A 199 5.99 20.06 9.16
C ASP A 199 7.51 20.05 9.46
N ARG A 200 8.07 18.88 9.71
CA ARG A 200 9.51 18.68 9.95
C ARG A 200 10.26 18.15 8.75
N ASP A 201 9.58 18.01 7.61
CA ASP A 201 10.14 17.44 6.36
C ASP A 201 10.87 16.11 6.57
N LYS A 202 10.33 15.25 7.41
CA LYS A 202 10.97 13.98 7.79
C LYS A 202 11.19 13.05 6.60
N TRP A 203 10.32 13.13 5.58
CA TRP A 203 10.44 12.31 4.39
C TRP A 203 11.31 12.94 3.30
N ASN A 204 11.69 14.20 3.47
CA ASN A 204 12.52 14.93 2.50
C ASN A 204 11.94 14.87 1.07
N CYS A 205 10.63 15.00 0.94
CA CYS A 205 9.94 15.04 -0.34
C CYS A 205 10.12 16.38 -1.05
N THR A 206 9.95 16.41 -2.36
CA THR A 206 9.94 17.66 -3.15
C THR A 206 8.82 18.58 -2.71
N LYS A 207 7.62 17.98 -2.53
CA LYS A 207 6.41 18.66 -2.05
C LYS A 207 5.64 17.72 -1.11
N TYR A 208 4.68 18.29 -0.39
CA TYR A 208 3.69 17.54 0.39
C TYR A 208 2.29 17.92 -0.03
N LEU A 209 1.44 16.93 -0.28
CA LEU A 209 0.02 17.11 -0.50
C LEU A 209 -0.71 17.01 0.84
N THR A 210 -1.63 17.92 1.08
CA THR A 210 -2.56 17.90 2.21
C THR A 210 -3.89 18.50 1.74
N TRP A 211 -4.91 18.41 2.54
CA TRP A 211 -6.23 18.98 2.25
C TRP A 211 -6.76 19.76 3.42
N VAL A 212 -7.66 20.71 3.12
CA VAL A 212 -8.34 21.57 4.09
C VAL A 212 -9.83 21.38 3.85
N GLY A 213 -10.56 21.08 4.88
CA GLY A 213 -12.01 20.90 4.86
C GLY A 213 -12.45 19.93 5.95
N GLU A 214 -13.64 20.13 6.44
CA GLU A 214 -14.39 19.20 7.27
C GLU A 214 -15.68 18.93 6.50
N PHE A 215 -15.95 17.67 6.18
CA PHE A 215 -17.21 17.32 5.54
C PHE A 215 -18.28 17.07 6.59
N GLU A 216 -19.34 17.82 6.51
CA GLU A 216 -20.62 17.44 7.05
C GLU A 216 -21.37 16.69 5.94
N VAL A 217 -21.47 15.38 6.04
CA VAL A 217 -22.36 14.60 5.17
C VAL A 217 -23.75 14.73 5.81
N GLU A 218 -24.68 15.38 5.09
CA GLU A 218 -26.11 15.47 5.47
C GLU A 218 -26.81 14.10 5.25
N ASP A 219 -26.24 13.01 5.72
CA ASP A 219 -26.88 11.70 5.72
C ASP A 219 -27.15 11.31 7.16
N GLU A 220 -28.41 11.09 7.50
CA GLU A 220 -28.89 10.86 8.87
C GLU A 220 -28.24 9.65 9.58
N GLU A 221 -27.47 8.82 8.86
CA GLU A 221 -26.76 7.64 9.38
C GLU A 221 -25.25 7.83 9.51
N ILE A 222 -24.65 8.92 9.04
CA ILE A 222 -23.19 9.10 9.03
C ILE A 222 -22.82 10.40 9.74
N GLU A 223 -22.57 10.32 11.04
CA GLU A 223 -22.03 11.45 11.83
C GLU A 223 -20.63 11.83 11.31
N ASN A 224 -20.45 13.07 10.85
CA ASN A 224 -19.20 13.79 10.58
C ASN A 224 -18.01 12.92 10.11
N ILE A 225 -17.94 12.60 8.80
CA ILE A 225 -16.76 11.95 8.24
C ILE A 225 -15.61 12.96 8.23
N ARG A 226 -14.70 12.80 9.18
CA ARG A 226 -13.43 13.52 9.15
C ARG A 226 -12.50 12.85 8.12
N ILE A 227 -12.21 13.53 7.04
CA ILE A 227 -11.23 13.09 6.04
C ILE A 227 -9.86 13.04 6.69
N LYS A 228 -9.37 11.85 6.95
CA LYS A 228 -8.10 11.61 7.63
C LYS A 228 -6.96 11.43 6.63
N ASP A 229 -7.18 10.68 5.58
CA ASP A 229 -6.20 10.26 4.60
C ASP A 229 -6.72 10.41 3.15
N VAL A 230 -5.87 10.17 2.16
CA VAL A 230 -6.24 10.30 0.75
C VAL A 230 -7.20 9.19 0.30
N ASP A 231 -7.22 8.06 1.00
CA ASP A 231 -8.17 7.00 0.77
C ASP A 231 -9.61 7.44 1.06
N ASP A 232 -9.81 8.26 2.11
CA ASP A 232 -11.11 8.86 2.40
C ASP A 232 -11.53 9.84 1.30
N LEU A 233 -10.61 10.62 0.71
CA LEU A 233 -10.92 11.51 -0.41
C LEU A 233 -11.45 10.73 -1.62
N VAL A 234 -10.80 9.64 -2.00
CA VAL A 234 -11.20 8.82 -3.17
C VAL A 234 -12.56 8.14 -2.98
N LYS A 235 -13.00 7.94 -1.76
CA LYS A 235 -14.35 7.41 -1.47
C LYS A 235 -15.45 8.46 -1.60
N LEU A 236 -15.12 9.72 -1.34
CA LEU A 236 -16.09 10.81 -1.28
C LEU A 236 -16.22 11.58 -2.60
N TYR A 237 -15.17 11.60 -3.41
CA TYR A 237 -15.12 12.35 -4.67
C TYR A 237 -15.03 11.42 -5.86
N ASP A 238 -15.57 11.86 -6.99
CA ASP A 238 -15.31 11.18 -8.25
C ASP A 238 -13.83 11.33 -8.66
N ALA A 239 -13.32 10.28 -9.29
CA ALA A 239 -11.89 10.17 -9.61
C ALA A 239 -11.42 11.27 -10.58
N GLU A 240 -12.25 11.68 -11.53
CA GLU A 240 -11.88 12.68 -12.54
C GLU A 240 -11.78 14.08 -11.94
N SER A 241 -12.74 14.49 -11.13
CA SER A 241 -12.73 15.76 -10.42
C SER A 241 -11.54 15.84 -9.45
N LEU A 242 -11.34 14.80 -8.65
CA LEU A 242 -10.22 14.79 -7.68
C LEU A 242 -8.87 14.84 -8.40
N ARG A 243 -8.71 14.10 -9.49
CA ARG A 243 -7.50 14.14 -10.31
C ARG A 243 -7.27 15.53 -10.89
N SER A 244 -8.30 16.18 -11.43
CA SER A 244 -8.20 17.52 -12.01
C SER A 244 -7.69 18.54 -10.98
N VAL A 245 -8.22 18.52 -9.77
CA VAL A 245 -7.81 19.41 -8.67
C VAL A 245 -6.35 19.12 -8.26
N ILE A 246 -5.96 17.85 -8.14
CA ILE A 246 -4.58 17.49 -7.81
C ILE A 246 -3.61 17.99 -8.90
N ASP A 247 -3.92 17.78 -10.18
CA ASP A 247 -3.07 18.18 -11.31
C ASP A 247 -2.94 19.70 -11.39
N GLU A 248 -4.00 20.45 -11.17
CA GLU A 248 -4.00 21.91 -11.13
C GLU A 248 -3.08 22.41 -10.00
N GLU A 249 -3.27 21.90 -8.80
CA GLU A 249 -2.48 22.29 -7.63
C GLU A 249 -1.01 21.89 -7.75
N LEU A 250 -0.71 20.73 -8.34
CA LEU A 250 0.67 20.33 -8.63
C LEU A 250 1.38 21.29 -9.58
N SER A 251 0.65 21.88 -10.53
CA SER A 251 1.18 22.77 -11.55
C SER A 251 1.34 24.22 -11.05
N THR A 252 0.41 24.69 -10.23
CA THR A 252 0.30 26.11 -9.81
C THR A 252 1.03 26.41 -8.51
N THR A 253 1.05 25.46 -7.55
CA THR A 253 1.63 25.69 -6.24
C THR A 253 3.16 25.83 -6.32
N GLN A 254 3.71 27.00 -5.99
CA GLN A 254 5.16 27.24 -5.91
C GLN A 254 5.76 26.79 -4.57
N GLY A 255 4.94 26.67 -3.52
CA GLY A 255 5.35 26.26 -2.17
C GLY A 255 5.67 24.79 -2.04
N LYS A 256 6.23 24.41 -0.89
CA LYS A 256 6.51 23.00 -0.55
C LYS A 256 5.26 22.22 -0.14
N VAL A 257 4.22 22.88 0.28
CA VAL A 257 2.95 22.27 0.70
C VAL A 257 1.84 22.64 -0.28
N ILE A 258 1.23 21.63 -0.87
CA ILE A 258 0.07 21.71 -1.73
C ILE A 258 -1.16 21.50 -0.83
N LYS A 259 -2.11 22.43 -0.86
CA LYS A 259 -3.33 22.34 -0.08
C LYS A 259 -4.51 22.18 -1.03
N LEU A 260 -5.19 21.05 -0.96
CA LEU A 260 -6.47 20.87 -1.64
C LEU A 260 -7.56 21.50 -0.78
N GLU A 261 -8.37 22.39 -1.39
CA GLU A 261 -9.61 22.86 -0.80
C GLU A 261 -10.72 21.91 -1.27
N VAL A 262 -11.24 21.11 -0.37
CA VAL A 262 -12.21 20.03 -0.64
C VAL A 262 -13.40 20.18 0.28
#